data_fd7ceba8cc49311a2e35e25525dedfcd
#
_entry.id   fd7ceba8cc49311a2e35e25525dedfcd
#
_cell.length_a   1.000
_cell.length_b   1.000
_cell.length_c   1.000
_cell.angle_alpha   90.00
_cell.angle_beta   90.00
_cell.angle_gamma   90.00
#
_symmetry.space_group_name_H-M   'P 1'
#
loop_
_entity.id
_entity.type
_entity.pdbx_description
1 polymer ?
#
loop_
_entity_poly.entity_id
_entity_poly.type
_entity_poly.pdbx_seq_one_letter_code
_entity_poly.pdbx_strand_id
1 'polypeptide(L)'
;MTNNIPVLTPLTLTLEWFLNPDHLPFIAGIHTGAYKKSGLDIKMIEPTEHYDGFSELQAGHIDLHVNEPIHLFEHHFDDLKALGCFFVTDGGVMMKQSSMDKLHANQPIRITTPAANSITNKIGFEILHRYAKQNGFELDRDNVEFVETDFQHLANLQKGDAQGDFDGAWLCFYNFEGIEANHIGLDYTFIDQNLSPYPNFSALELMTTHKTFNDKQAAIEQFVQISTEMGQLCINNPEQAREIYYGYTGEEPSALMDDIINDTLKRLITPIKPDNARWLALRDMLTTLDIAAVSDKQYAKLWQ
;
A
#
# COMPACT_ATOMS: atom_id res chain seq x y z
N MET A 1 -20.24 -17.43 41.84
CA MET A 1 -19.48 -16.40 41.14
C MET A 1 -19.86 -16.54 39.66
N THR A 2 -20.78 -15.71 39.17
CA THR A 2 -21.13 -15.70 37.76
C THR A 2 -19.94 -15.12 37.00
N ASN A 3 -19.23 -15.94 36.22
CA ASN A 3 -18.24 -15.47 35.27
C ASN A 3 -18.97 -14.61 34.25
N ASN A 4 -19.03 -13.30 34.47
CA ASN A 4 -19.39 -12.36 33.40
C ASN A 4 -18.25 -12.38 32.39
N ILE A 5 -18.41 -13.14 31.33
CA ILE A 5 -17.55 -13.01 30.14
C ILE A 5 -17.79 -11.59 29.63
N PRO A 6 -16.79 -10.72 29.56
CA PRO A 6 -16.98 -9.38 29.02
C PRO A 6 -17.49 -9.48 27.59
N VAL A 7 -18.56 -8.78 27.28
CA VAL A 7 -19.07 -8.68 25.91
C VAL A 7 -18.10 -7.83 25.13
N LEU A 8 -17.42 -8.45 24.14
CA LEU A 8 -16.48 -7.76 23.26
C LEU A 8 -17.23 -6.98 22.19
N THR A 9 -16.75 -5.79 21.86
CA THR A 9 -17.27 -4.99 20.75
C THR A 9 -16.65 -5.49 19.44
N PRO A 10 -17.46 -6.01 18.49
CA PRO A 10 -16.93 -6.49 17.22
C PRO A 10 -16.58 -5.33 16.28
N LEU A 11 -15.43 -5.44 15.62
CA LEU A 11 -15.04 -4.61 14.48
C LEU A 11 -14.51 -5.49 13.36
N THR A 12 -14.96 -5.20 12.15
CA THR A 12 -14.50 -5.87 10.93
C THR A 12 -13.56 -4.95 10.17
N LEU A 13 -12.32 -5.42 9.94
CA LEU A 13 -11.28 -4.76 9.15
C LEU A 13 -11.04 -5.53 7.88
N THR A 14 -11.10 -4.89 6.71
CA THR A 14 -10.66 -5.50 5.45
C THR A 14 -9.36 -4.88 4.98
N LEU A 15 -8.51 -5.72 4.44
CA LEU A 15 -7.23 -5.34 3.85
C LEU A 15 -7.43 -4.97 2.38
N GLU A 16 -6.45 -4.28 1.81
CA GLU A 16 -6.38 -3.93 0.38
C GLU A 16 -5.87 -5.08 -0.47
N TRP A 17 -5.09 -5.95 0.15
CA TRP A 17 -4.38 -7.06 -0.48
C TRP A 17 -4.35 -8.28 0.44
N PHE A 18 -3.73 -9.37 -0.01
CA PHE A 18 -3.47 -10.51 0.88
C PHE A 18 -2.61 -10.10 2.08
N LEU A 19 -2.73 -10.88 3.15
CA LEU A 19 -2.02 -10.62 4.40
C LEU A 19 -0.50 -10.65 4.17
N ASN A 20 0.18 -9.62 4.65
CA ASN A 20 1.62 -9.44 4.49
C ASN A 20 2.20 -8.61 5.67
N PRO A 21 3.53 -8.42 5.76
CA PRO A 21 4.15 -7.69 6.88
C PRO A 21 3.70 -6.24 7.07
N ASP A 22 3.17 -5.56 6.06
CA ASP A 22 2.70 -4.17 6.18
C ASP A 22 1.55 -4.06 7.19
N HIS A 23 0.81 -5.16 7.42
CA HIS A 23 -0.28 -5.26 8.39
C HIS A 23 0.18 -5.62 9.82
N LEU A 24 1.48 -5.62 10.11
CA LEU A 24 2.03 -5.99 11.42
C LEU A 24 1.36 -5.31 12.63
N PRO A 25 0.97 -4.02 12.59
CA PRO A 25 0.27 -3.40 13.70
C PRO A 25 -1.02 -4.12 14.09
N PHE A 26 -1.78 -4.57 13.10
CA PHE A 26 -3.05 -5.27 13.30
C PHE A 26 -2.83 -6.74 13.68
N ILE A 27 -1.91 -7.41 12.99
CA ILE A 27 -1.47 -8.77 13.28
C ILE A 27 -1.03 -8.87 14.75
N ALA A 28 -0.18 -7.96 15.22
CA ALA A 28 0.32 -7.93 16.58
C ALA A 28 -0.81 -7.71 17.60
N GLY A 29 -1.76 -6.81 17.30
CA GLY A 29 -2.92 -6.57 18.15
C GLY A 29 -3.80 -7.81 18.34
N ILE A 30 -3.99 -8.59 17.27
CA ILE A 30 -4.76 -9.84 17.29
C ILE A 30 -3.96 -10.94 17.98
N HIS A 31 -2.72 -11.21 17.54
CA HIS A 31 -1.89 -12.31 17.98
C HIS A 31 -1.56 -12.24 19.49
N THR A 32 -1.22 -11.05 20.00
CA THR A 32 -0.94 -10.84 21.41
C THR A 32 -2.19 -10.80 22.28
N GLY A 33 -3.36 -10.73 21.67
CA GLY A 33 -4.65 -10.55 22.31
C GLY A 33 -4.86 -9.15 22.90
N ALA A 34 -4.10 -8.13 22.45
CA ALA A 34 -4.20 -6.76 22.94
C ALA A 34 -5.60 -6.17 22.71
N TYR A 35 -6.19 -6.40 21.56
CA TYR A 35 -7.58 -5.99 21.27
C TYR A 35 -8.58 -6.64 22.23
N LYS A 36 -8.52 -7.97 22.41
CA LYS A 36 -9.45 -8.71 23.29
C LYS A 36 -9.32 -8.25 24.73
N LYS A 37 -8.10 -8.03 25.23
CA LYS A 37 -7.86 -7.50 26.60
C LYS A 37 -8.51 -6.12 26.80
N SER A 38 -8.65 -5.36 25.73
CA SER A 38 -9.25 -4.03 25.73
C SER A 38 -10.76 -4.04 25.35
N GLY A 39 -11.39 -5.21 25.27
CA GLY A 39 -12.82 -5.33 24.98
C GLY A 39 -13.20 -5.28 23.51
N LEU A 40 -12.24 -5.43 22.58
CA LEU A 40 -12.51 -5.47 21.14
C LEU A 40 -12.37 -6.91 20.60
N ASP A 41 -13.24 -7.26 19.66
CA ASP A 41 -13.13 -8.49 18.86
C ASP A 41 -12.92 -8.12 17.40
N ILE A 42 -11.67 -8.20 16.94
CA ILE A 42 -11.30 -7.78 15.60
C ILE A 42 -11.35 -8.96 14.66
N LYS A 43 -12.16 -8.85 13.61
CA LYS A 43 -12.17 -9.75 12.47
C LYS A 43 -11.45 -9.09 11.31
N MET A 44 -10.24 -9.53 11.01
CA MET A 44 -9.48 -9.12 9.84
C MET A 44 -9.83 -10.02 8.65
N ILE A 45 -10.08 -9.44 7.49
CA ILE A 45 -10.51 -10.12 6.27
C ILE A 45 -9.52 -9.78 5.16
N GLU A 46 -8.91 -10.80 4.58
CA GLU A 46 -8.19 -10.70 3.32
C GLU A 46 -9.19 -10.59 2.16
N PRO A 47 -8.97 -9.70 1.19
CA PRO A 47 -9.80 -9.64 0.01
C PRO A 47 -9.61 -10.89 -0.85
N THR A 48 -10.70 -11.33 -1.46
CA THR A 48 -10.68 -12.30 -2.55
C THR A 48 -10.68 -11.57 -3.90
N GLU A 49 -10.39 -12.28 -4.99
CA GLU A 49 -10.59 -11.71 -6.34
C GLU A 49 -11.97 -11.06 -6.46
N HIS A 50 -12.01 -9.87 -7.04
CA HIS A 50 -13.23 -9.05 -7.22
C HIS A 50 -13.88 -8.50 -5.94
N TYR A 51 -13.16 -8.48 -4.80
CA TYR A 51 -13.66 -7.85 -3.58
C TYR A 51 -13.49 -6.33 -3.65
N ASP A 52 -14.59 -5.59 -3.55
CA ASP A 52 -14.61 -4.13 -3.51
C ASP A 52 -14.82 -3.64 -2.07
N GLY A 53 -13.72 -3.38 -1.36
CA GLY A 53 -13.73 -2.91 0.02
C GLY A 53 -14.42 -1.55 0.20
N PHE A 54 -14.35 -0.65 -0.78
CA PHE A 54 -15.03 0.65 -0.70
C PHE A 54 -16.55 0.50 -0.79
N SER A 55 -17.05 -0.34 -1.68
CA SER A 55 -18.50 -0.64 -1.76
C SER A 55 -19.01 -1.32 -0.49
N GLU A 56 -18.24 -2.26 0.07
CA GLU A 56 -18.60 -2.94 1.33
C GLU A 56 -18.58 -1.97 2.52
N LEU A 57 -17.61 -1.05 2.57
CA LEU A 57 -17.54 0.01 3.57
C LEU A 57 -18.75 0.96 3.46
N GLN A 58 -19.05 1.40 2.24
CA GLN A 58 -20.20 2.28 1.95
C GLN A 58 -21.55 1.63 2.31
N ALA A 59 -21.66 0.33 2.07
CA ALA A 59 -22.86 -0.44 2.42
C ALA A 59 -22.98 -0.71 3.93
N GLY A 60 -21.91 -0.48 4.71
CA GLY A 60 -21.87 -0.75 6.15
C GLY A 60 -21.74 -2.24 6.50
N HIS A 61 -21.25 -3.06 5.58
CA HIS A 61 -20.99 -4.48 5.81
C HIS A 61 -19.67 -4.71 6.56
N ILE A 62 -18.77 -3.74 6.50
CA ILE A 62 -17.50 -3.70 7.23
C ILE A 62 -17.39 -2.37 7.98
N ASP A 63 -16.56 -2.33 9.02
CA ASP A 63 -16.37 -1.15 9.85
C ASP A 63 -15.16 -0.32 9.42
N LEU A 64 -14.10 -1.00 9.01
CA LEU A 64 -12.79 -0.46 8.70
C LEU A 64 -12.28 -1.06 7.40
N HIS A 65 -11.56 -0.24 6.64
CA HIS A 65 -10.89 -0.66 5.41
C HIS A 65 -9.48 -0.07 5.36
N VAL A 66 -8.55 -0.84 4.83
CA VAL A 66 -7.19 -0.39 4.50
C VAL A 66 -7.08 -0.29 3.00
N ASN A 67 -6.57 0.81 2.48
CA ASN A 67 -6.20 0.90 1.08
C ASN A 67 -5.19 2.03 0.84
N GLU A 68 -4.62 2.07 -0.36
CA GLU A 68 -3.73 3.13 -0.79
C GLU A 68 -4.49 4.45 -0.99
N PRO A 69 -3.86 5.61 -0.74
CA PRO A 69 -4.50 6.92 -0.92
C PRO A 69 -5.00 7.19 -2.34
N ILE A 70 -4.38 6.57 -3.34
CA ILE A 70 -4.83 6.67 -4.73
C ILE A 70 -6.26 6.15 -4.87
N HIS A 71 -6.55 5.01 -4.27
CA HIS A 71 -7.89 4.40 -4.31
C HIS A 71 -8.89 5.12 -3.41
N LEU A 72 -8.43 5.71 -2.31
CA LEU A 72 -9.26 6.59 -1.46
C LEU A 72 -9.80 7.80 -2.26
N PHE A 73 -9.03 8.33 -3.21
CA PHE A 73 -9.50 9.42 -4.06
C PHE A 73 -10.30 8.92 -5.27
N GLU A 74 -9.89 7.80 -5.89
CA GLU A 74 -10.56 7.21 -7.05
C GLU A 74 -11.97 6.70 -6.70
N HIS A 75 -12.11 6.02 -5.55
CA HIS A 75 -13.38 5.48 -5.06
C HIS A 75 -14.06 6.37 -4.01
N HIS A 76 -13.79 7.68 -4.05
CA HIS A 76 -14.34 8.62 -3.08
C HIS A 76 -15.88 8.63 -3.07
N PHE A 77 -16.46 8.62 -1.88
CA PHE A 77 -17.89 8.88 -1.63
C PHE A 77 -18.06 9.81 -0.41
N ASP A 78 -19.19 10.52 -0.35
CA ASP A 78 -19.40 11.64 0.60
C ASP A 78 -19.30 11.27 2.09
N ASP A 79 -19.56 10.00 2.46
CA ASP A 79 -19.47 9.53 3.84
C ASP A 79 -18.11 8.92 4.21
N LEU A 80 -17.17 8.85 3.27
CA LEU A 80 -15.84 8.31 3.51
C LEU A 80 -15.06 9.19 4.49
N LYS A 81 -14.39 8.54 5.46
CA LYS A 81 -13.55 9.17 6.48
C LYS A 81 -12.20 8.46 6.56
N ALA A 82 -11.12 9.21 6.41
CA ALA A 82 -9.76 8.74 6.66
C ALA A 82 -9.45 8.84 8.16
N LEU A 83 -8.89 7.78 8.74
CA LEU A 83 -8.51 7.73 10.16
C LEU A 83 -7.02 8.01 10.35
N GLY A 84 -6.20 7.61 9.39
CA GLY A 84 -4.77 7.91 9.40
C GLY A 84 -3.93 6.89 8.66
N CYS A 85 -2.76 7.35 8.26
CA CYS A 85 -1.74 6.56 7.61
C CYS A 85 -0.94 5.78 8.65
N PHE A 86 -0.69 4.50 8.41
CA PHE A 86 0.09 3.65 9.31
C PHE A 86 1.33 3.03 8.66
N PHE A 87 1.45 3.16 7.34
CA PHE A 87 2.56 2.61 6.58
C PHE A 87 2.85 3.45 5.33
N VAL A 88 4.13 3.66 5.01
CA VAL A 88 4.57 4.33 3.77
C VAL A 88 5.80 3.62 3.23
N THR A 89 5.72 3.18 1.98
CA THR A 89 6.86 2.63 1.27
C THR A 89 7.22 3.48 0.04
N ASP A 90 8.27 3.10 -0.67
CA ASP A 90 8.62 3.68 -1.96
C ASP A 90 7.98 2.80 -3.04
N GLY A 91 7.01 3.33 -3.77
CA GLY A 91 6.42 2.68 -4.93
C GLY A 91 6.95 3.32 -6.21
N GLY A 92 7.11 2.55 -7.26
CA GLY A 92 7.67 3.11 -8.49
C GLY A 92 7.85 2.10 -9.61
N VAL A 93 8.73 2.47 -10.53
CA VAL A 93 9.11 1.63 -11.68
C VAL A 93 10.51 1.08 -11.45
N MET A 94 10.63 -0.23 -11.41
CA MET A 94 11.92 -0.91 -11.38
C MET A 94 12.41 -1.14 -12.82
N MET A 95 13.50 -0.50 -13.19
CA MET A 95 14.12 -0.68 -14.51
C MET A 95 15.34 -1.59 -14.39
N LYS A 96 15.51 -2.56 -15.32
CA LYS A 96 16.80 -3.25 -15.43
C LYS A 96 17.91 -2.23 -15.71
N GLN A 97 19.05 -2.35 -15.04
CA GLN A 97 20.17 -1.44 -15.28
C GLN A 97 20.64 -1.49 -16.75
N SER A 98 20.59 -2.66 -17.38
CA SER A 98 20.92 -2.85 -18.78
C SER A 98 19.97 -2.17 -19.77
N SER A 99 18.77 -1.75 -19.33
CA SER A 99 17.76 -1.07 -20.15
C SER A 99 17.73 0.45 -19.93
N MET A 100 18.53 0.99 -19.01
CA MET A 100 18.55 2.43 -18.73
C MET A 100 18.96 3.26 -19.95
N ASP A 101 19.91 2.77 -20.77
CA ASP A 101 20.33 3.45 -21.99
C ASP A 101 19.20 3.56 -23.03
N LYS A 102 18.32 2.54 -23.12
CA LYS A 102 17.12 2.61 -23.98
C LYS A 102 16.15 3.69 -23.50
N LEU A 103 15.92 3.74 -22.19
CA LEU A 103 15.04 4.75 -21.57
C LEU A 103 15.59 6.16 -21.84
N HIS A 104 16.88 6.40 -21.60
CA HIS A 104 17.53 7.70 -21.82
C HIS A 104 17.56 8.12 -23.29
N ALA A 105 17.60 7.16 -24.21
CA ALA A 105 17.58 7.40 -25.64
C ALA A 105 16.18 7.47 -26.26
N ASN A 106 15.11 7.47 -25.43
CA ASN A 106 13.72 7.44 -25.85
C ASN A 106 13.43 6.30 -26.85
N GLN A 107 14.06 5.14 -26.64
CA GLN A 107 13.79 3.95 -27.43
C GLN A 107 12.59 3.16 -26.85
N PRO A 108 11.92 2.33 -27.66
CA PRO A 108 10.86 1.50 -27.16
C PRO A 108 11.28 0.60 -25.98
N ILE A 109 10.52 0.66 -24.89
CA ILE A 109 10.68 -0.14 -23.68
C ILE A 109 9.39 -0.87 -23.33
N ARG A 110 9.52 -2.06 -22.76
CA ARG A 110 8.43 -2.91 -22.31
C ARG A 110 8.46 -3.08 -20.80
N ILE A 111 7.38 -2.69 -20.15
CA ILE A 111 7.23 -2.69 -18.69
C ILE A 111 6.17 -3.72 -18.30
N THR A 112 6.57 -4.74 -17.56
CA THR A 112 5.63 -5.73 -17.00
C THR A 112 4.87 -5.12 -15.82
N THR A 113 3.58 -5.45 -15.67
CA THR A 113 2.74 -4.97 -14.56
C THR A 113 1.55 -5.90 -14.34
N PRO A 114 1.07 -6.11 -13.09
CA PRO A 114 -0.11 -6.92 -12.83
C PRO A 114 -1.41 -6.23 -13.24
N ALA A 115 -1.37 -4.94 -13.57
CA ALA A 115 -2.53 -4.15 -13.95
C ALA A 115 -2.19 -3.14 -15.05
N ALA A 116 -2.31 -3.55 -16.33
CA ALA A 116 -2.07 -2.69 -17.50
C ALA A 116 -3.36 -2.00 -17.98
N ASN A 117 -4.04 -1.28 -17.10
CA ASN A 117 -5.24 -0.51 -17.44
C ASN A 117 -4.94 0.98 -17.70
N SER A 118 -5.94 1.74 -18.13
CA SER A 118 -5.76 3.15 -18.47
C SER A 118 -5.33 4.03 -17.30
N ILE A 119 -5.69 3.68 -16.07
CA ILE A 119 -5.38 4.46 -14.86
C ILE A 119 -3.96 4.19 -14.43
N THR A 120 -3.61 2.92 -14.18
CA THR A 120 -2.27 2.52 -13.75
C THR A 120 -1.21 2.91 -14.77
N ASN A 121 -1.49 2.75 -16.07
CA ASN A 121 -0.57 3.15 -17.16
C ASN A 121 -0.32 4.66 -17.21
N LYS A 122 -1.34 5.49 -16.90
CA LYS A 122 -1.15 6.97 -16.83
C LYS A 122 -0.15 7.32 -15.70
N ILE A 123 -0.29 6.68 -14.56
CA ILE A 123 0.56 6.94 -13.39
C ILE A 123 1.98 6.44 -13.64
N GLY A 124 2.14 5.21 -14.09
CA GLY A 124 3.45 4.63 -14.42
C GLY A 124 4.20 5.46 -15.47
N PHE A 125 3.49 5.91 -16.51
CA PHE A 125 4.08 6.80 -17.50
C PHE A 125 4.44 8.17 -16.92
N GLU A 126 3.60 8.77 -16.09
CA GLU A 126 3.88 10.07 -15.46
C GLU A 126 5.14 10.01 -14.59
N ILE A 127 5.37 8.90 -13.87
CA ILE A 127 6.60 8.68 -13.11
C ILE A 127 7.82 8.69 -14.03
N LEU A 128 7.80 7.91 -15.10
CA LEU A 128 8.90 7.84 -16.08
C LEU A 128 9.11 9.17 -16.79
N HIS A 129 8.04 9.87 -17.15
CA HIS A 129 8.09 11.17 -17.83
C HIS A 129 8.72 12.25 -16.93
N ARG A 130 8.35 12.30 -15.64
CA ARG A 130 8.98 13.22 -14.68
C ARG A 130 10.44 12.89 -14.45
N TYR A 131 10.77 11.59 -14.38
CA TYR A 131 12.17 11.14 -14.33
C TYR A 131 12.95 11.63 -15.54
N ALA A 132 12.42 11.45 -16.76
CA ALA A 132 13.05 11.91 -18.00
C ALA A 132 13.28 13.41 -17.98
N LYS A 133 12.27 14.19 -17.63
CA LYS A 133 12.35 15.65 -17.55
C LYS A 133 13.40 16.12 -16.53
N GLN A 134 13.49 15.47 -15.38
CA GLN A 134 14.49 15.79 -14.35
C GLN A 134 15.92 15.48 -14.82
N ASN A 135 16.08 14.47 -15.66
CA ASN A 135 17.39 14.04 -16.19
C ASN A 135 17.72 14.65 -17.57
N GLY A 136 16.86 15.55 -18.09
CA GLY A 136 17.15 16.34 -19.29
C GLY A 136 16.96 15.61 -20.62
N PHE A 137 16.13 14.57 -20.66
CA PHE A 137 15.74 13.88 -21.89
C PHE A 137 14.22 13.86 -22.05
N GLU A 138 13.76 13.62 -23.26
CA GLU A 138 12.35 13.47 -23.58
C GLU A 138 11.96 11.98 -23.59
N LEU A 139 10.73 11.69 -23.21
CA LEU A 139 10.15 10.34 -23.24
C LEU A 139 8.77 10.41 -23.89
N ASP A 140 8.64 9.77 -25.04
CA ASP A 140 7.38 9.68 -25.76
C ASP A 140 6.50 8.58 -25.15
N ARG A 141 5.21 8.86 -25.03
CA ARG A 141 4.24 7.88 -24.50
C ARG A 141 4.22 6.60 -25.35
N ASP A 142 4.37 6.74 -26.68
CA ASP A 142 4.31 5.62 -27.62
C ASP A 142 5.52 4.69 -27.53
N ASN A 143 6.60 5.13 -26.86
CA ASN A 143 7.81 4.32 -26.62
C ASN A 143 7.72 3.54 -25.27
N VAL A 144 6.62 3.63 -24.53
CA VAL A 144 6.44 2.90 -23.27
C VAL A 144 5.23 1.97 -23.38
N GLU A 145 5.49 0.69 -23.52
CA GLU A 145 4.48 -0.36 -23.52
C GLU A 145 4.34 -0.96 -22.11
N PHE A 146 3.14 -0.87 -21.53
CA PHE A 146 2.80 -1.61 -20.31
C PHE A 146 2.11 -2.92 -20.69
N VAL A 147 2.68 -4.03 -20.25
CA VAL A 147 2.20 -5.38 -20.58
C VAL A 147 1.65 -6.04 -19.33
N GLU A 148 0.37 -6.42 -19.36
CA GLU A 148 -0.25 -7.11 -18.25
C GLU A 148 0.33 -8.52 -18.08
N THR A 149 0.72 -8.82 -16.86
CA THR A 149 1.29 -10.10 -16.43
C THR A 149 0.67 -10.49 -15.08
N ASP A 150 1.36 -11.32 -14.33
CA ASP A 150 1.04 -11.59 -12.94
C ASP A 150 1.88 -10.73 -11.97
N PHE A 151 1.72 -10.97 -10.67
CA PHE A 151 2.46 -10.27 -9.60
C PHE A 151 3.90 -10.77 -9.42
N GLN A 152 4.41 -11.65 -10.29
CA GLN A 152 5.78 -12.16 -10.20
C GLN A 152 6.75 -11.24 -10.96
N HIS A 153 6.80 -9.97 -10.58
CA HIS A 153 7.57 -8.92 -11.28
C HIS A 153 9.00 -9.33 -11.61
N LEU A 154 9.75 -9.86 -10.64
CA LEU A 154 11.16 -10.21 -10.85
C LEU A 154 11.34 -11.45 -11.72
N ALA A 155 10.45 -12.44 -11.58
CA ALA A 155 10.48 -13.60 -12.46
C ALA A 155 10.15 -13.20 -13.91
N ASN A 156 9.19 -12.29 -14.10
CA ASN A 156 8.85 -11.75 -15.41
C ASN A 156 10.01 -10.94 -16.01
N LEU A 157 10.68 -10.11 -15.22
CA LEU A 157 11.87 -9.38 -15.65
C LEU A 157 13.02 -10.31 -16.10
N GLN A 158 13.18 -11.46 -15.45
CA GLN A 158 14.24 -12.43 -15.79
C GLN A 158 13.89 -13.28 -17.02
N LYS A 159 12.61 -13.63 -17.21
CA LYS A 159 12.18 -14.59 -18.23
C LYS A 159 11.72 -13.95 -19.53
N GLY A 160 11.20 -12.71 -19.47
CA GLY A 160 10.46 -12.11 -20.59
C GLY A 160 9.15 -12.85 -20.90
N ASP A 161 8.64 -12.62 -22.09
CA ASP A 161 7.47 -13.31 -22.65
C ASP A 161 7.71 -13.76 -24.10
N ALA A 162 6.65 -14.22 -24.80
CA ALA A 162 6.73 -14.67 -26.19
C ALA A 162 7.13 -13.53 -27.17
N GLN A 163 6.96 -12.27 -26.80
CA GLN A 163 7.28 -11.09 -27.61
C GLN A 163 8.69 -10.55 -27.32
N GLY A 164 9.35 -10.99 -26.24
CA GLY A 164 10.73 -10.62 -25.89
C GLY A 164 10.90 -10.30 -24.40
N ASP A 165 12.02 -9.65 -24.12
CA ASP A 165 12.40 -9.27 -22.75
C ASP A 165 11.61 -8.06 -22.26
N PHE A 166 11.40 -7.99 -20.95
CA PHE A 166 10.93 -6.79 -20.27
C PHE A 166 12.13 -5.92 -19.86
N ASP A 167 11.98 -4.62 -20.03
CA ASP A 167 12.97 -3.60 -19.67
C ASP A 167 12.82 -3.13 -18.21
N GLY A 168 11.59 -3.21 -17.68
CA GLY A 168 11.25 -2.84 -16.33
C GLY A 168 9.95 -3.49 -15.83
N ALA A 169 9.61 -3.20 -14.58
CA ALA A 169 8.36 -3.58 -13.93
C ALA A 169 7.70 -2.36 -13.27
N TRP A 170 6.39 -2.28 -13.34
CA TRP A 170 5.57 -1.22 -12.73
C TRP A 170 4.66 -1.78 -11.65
N LEU A 171 4.24 -0.96 -10.71
CA LEU A 171 3.59 -1.31 -9.46
C LEU A 171 4.51 -2.15 -8.54
N CYS A 172 5.80 -1.78 -8.53
CA CYS A 172 6.77 -2.34 -7.61
C CYS A 172 6.81 -1.52 -6.31
N PHE A 173 6.93 -2.20 -5.19
CA PHE A 173 7.08 -1.62 -3.86
C PHE A 173 8.43 -2.05 -3.29
N TYR A 174 9.22 -1.08 -2.84
CA TYR A 174 10.61 -1.36 -2.48
C TYR A 174 10.76 -2.38 -1.35
N ASN A 175 9.85 -2.35 -0.38
CA ASN A 175 9.88 -3.30 0.75
C ASN A 175 9.63 -4.76 0.34
N PHE A 176 9.11 -5.01 -0.85
CA PHE A 176 8.97 -6.33 -1.46
C PHE A 176 9.94 -6.50 -2.63
N GLU A 177 9.63 -5.97 -3.80
CA GLU A 177 10.41 -6.17 -5.01
C GLU A 177 11.84 -5.62 -4.91
N GLY A 178 12.06 -4.50 -4.20
CA GLY A 178 13.40 -3.96 -3.98
C GLY A 178 14.25 -4.88 -3.11
N ILE A 179 13.68 -5.42 -2.04
CA ILE A 179 14.35 -6.37 -1.15
C ILE A 179 14.62 -7.69 -1.87
N GLU A 180 13.64 -8.24 -2.58
CA GLU A 180 13.80 -9.48 -3.35
C GLU A 180 14.83 -9.31 -4.46
N ALA A 181 14.82 -8.20 -5.21
CA ALA A 181 15.80 -7.90 -6.25
C ALA A 181 17.24 -7.91 -5.71
N ASN A 182 17.45 -7.29 -4.54
CA ASN A 182 18.75 -7.33 -3.88
C ASN A 182 19.14 -8.75 -3.46
N HIS A 183 18.19 -9.54 -2.98
CA HIS A 183 18.41 -10.90 -2.51
C HIS A 183 18.84 -11.84 -3.65
N ILE A 184 18.26 -11.67 -4.85
CA ILE A 184 18.63 -12.45 -6.04
C ILE A 184 19.76 -11.84 -6.85
N GLY A 185 20.30 -10.69 -6.45
CA GLY A 185 21.42 -10.00 -7.15
C GLY A 185 21.01 -9.42 -8.51
N LEU A 186 19.76 -8.97 -8.67
CA LEU A 186 19.33 -8.25 -9.87
C LEU A 186 19.97 -6.86 -9.90
N ASP A 187 20.55 -6.46 -11.03
CA ASP A 187 21.05 -5.12 -11.25
C ASP A 187 19.95 -4.22 -11.83
N TYR A 188 19.52 -3.21 -11.06
CA TYR A 188 18.36 -2.39 -11.37
C TYR A 188 18.50 -0.94 -10.90
N THR A 189 17.70 -0.05 -11.49
CA THR A 189 17.39 1.27 -10.97
C THR A 189 15.92 1.31 -10.54
N PHE A 190 15.66 1.64 -9.27
CA PHE A 190 14.30 1.82 -8.76
C PHE A 190 13.91 3.29 -8.86
N ILE A 191 13.07 3.63 -9.85
CA ILE A 191 12.61 5.00 -10.09
C ILE A 191 11.43 5.28 -9.15
N ASP A 192 11.75 5.81 -7.99
CA ASP A 192 10.84 6.24 -6.93
C ASP A 192 10.73 7.78 -6.87
N GLN A 193 10.08 8.31 -5.82
CA GLN A 193 9.94 9.75 -5.60
C GLN A 193 11.27 10.49 -5.36
N ASN A 194 12.36 9.79 -5.07
CA ASN A 194 13.69 10.40 -4.91
C ASN A 194 14.33 10.67 -6.26
N LEU A 195 14.08 9.81 -7.25
CA LEU A 195 14.59 9.93 -8.61
C LEU A 195 13.62 10.62 -9.57
N SER A 196 12.34 10.61 -9.27
CA SER A 196 11.28 11.23 -10.06
C SER A 196 10.36 12.06 -9.14
N PRO A 197 10.17 13.36 -9.39
CA PRO A 197 9.43 14.25 -8.47
C PRO A 197 7.91 14.06 -8.60
N TYR A 198 7.39 12.91 -8.20
CA TYR A 198 5.95 12.67 -8.09
C TYR A 198 5.53 12.52 -6.62
N PRO A 199 4.27 12.83 -6.29
CA PRO A 199 3.74 12.57 -4.96
C PRO A 199 3.68 11.07 -4.69
N ASN A 200 4.30 10.62 -3.59
CA ASN A 200 4.27 9.19 -3.25
C ASN A 200 2.84 8.73 -2.98
N PHE A 201 2.39 7.71 -3.71
CA PHE A 201 1.08 7.07 -3.57
C PHE A 201 1.16 5.78 -2.72
N SER A 202 2.37 5.27 -2.49
CA SER A 202 2.61 3.95 -1.88
C SER A 202 2.57 4.05 -0.37
N ALA A 203 1.36 4.10 0.15
CA ALA A 203 1.09 4.16 1.58
C ALA A 203 -0.20 3.43 1.88
N LEU A 204 -0.42 3.05 3.14
CA LEU A 204 -1.66 2.44 3.59
C LEU A 204 -2.38 3.37 4.56
N GLU A 205 -3.59 3.72 4.15
CA GLU A 205 -4.51 4.56 4.90
C GLU A 205 -5.59 3.69 5.53
N LEU A 206 -5.79 3.85 6.83
CA LEU A 206 -6.92 3.27 7.55
C LEU A 206 -8.13 4.20 7.40
N MET A 207 -9.27 3.65 7.00
CA MET A 207 -10.47 4.43 6.74
C MET A 207 -11.73 3.75 7.26
N THR A 208 -12.79 4.54 7.39
CA THR A 208 -14.13 4.15 7.81
C THR A 208 -15.16 5.06 7.14
N THR A 209 -16.41 5.04 7.57
CA THR A 209 -17.40 6.06 7.22
C THR A 209 -17.66 7.00 8.40
N HIS A 210 -18.09 8.25 8.14
CA HIS A 210 -18.52 9.15 9.22
C HIS A 210 -19.62 8.53 10.06
N LYS A 211 -20.55 7.83 9.41
CA LYS A 211 -21.64 7.13 10.11
C LYS A 211 -21.10 6.06 11.04
N THR A 212 -20.26 5.15 10.55
CA THR A 212 -19.69 4.06 11.35
C THR A 212 -18.83 4.62 12.48
N PHE A 213 -18.03 5.66 12.21
CA PHE A 213 -17.25 6.34 13.23
C PHE A 213 -18.13 6.91 14.35
N ASN A 214 -19.21 7.61 14.01
CA ASN A 214 -20.12 8.16 15.01
C ASN A 214 -20.82 7.06 15.83
N ASP A 215 -21.22 5.98 15.18
CA ASP A 215 -21.93 4.86 15.83
C ASP A 215 -21.00 4.04 16.76
N LYS A 216 -19.68 3.93 16.42
CA LYS A 216 -18.70 3.09 17.12
C LYS A 216 -17.45 3.85 17.56
N GLN A 217 -17.53 5.15 17.78
CA GLN A 217 -16.39 6.05 17.99
C GLN A 217 -15.38 5.50 19.02
N ALA A 218 -15.85 5.18 20.22
CA ALA A 218 -14.95 4.70 21.29
C ALA A 218 -14.20 3.41 20.90
N ALA A 219 -14.86 2.50 20.18
CA ALA A 219 -14.23 1.26 19.73
C ALA A 219 -13.20 1.49 18.62
N ILE A 220 -13.50 2.39 17.67
CA ILE A 220 -12.57 2.75 16.58
C ILE A 220 -11.36 3.51 17.10
N GLU A 221 -11.57 4.49 17.98
CA GLU A 221 -10.46 5.23 18.63
C GLU A 221 -9.55 4.27 19.43
N GLN A 222 -10.14 3.32 20.17
CA GLN A 222 -9.38 2.32 20.90
C GLN A 222 -8.64 1.35 19.96
N PHE A 223 -9.25 0.95 18.84
CA PHE A 223 -8.59 0.17 17.80
C PHE A 223 -7.37 0.89 17.25
N VAL A 224 -7.49 2.16 16.87
CA VAL A 224 -6.39 3.00 16.35
C VAL A 224 -5.27 3.16 17.39
N GLN A 225 -5.63 3.37 18.66
CA GLN A 225 -4.65 3.48 19.74
C GLN A 225 -3.87 2.18 19.91
N ILE A 226 -4.54 1.03 20.02
CA ILE A 226 -3.88 -0.28 20.20
C ILE A 226 -3.02 -0.61 18.98
N SER A 227 -3.52 -0.36 17.76
CA SER A 227 -2.73 -0.56 16.55
C SER A 227 -1.46 0.29 16.53
N THR A 228 -1.54 1.55 17.00
CA THR A 228 -0.38 2.42 17.18
C THR A 228 0.62 1.83 18.18
N GLU A 229 0.15 1.39 19.35
CA GLU A 229 0.98 0.77 20.40
C GLU A 229 1.67 -0.51 19.91
N MET A 230 0.94 -1.34 19.15
CA MET A 230 1.46 -2.57 18.57
C MET A 230 2.46 -2.32 17.44
N GLY A 231 2.20 -1.34 16.59
CA GLY A 231 3.19 -0.88 15.60
C GLY A 231 4.48 -0.40 16.27
N GLN A 232 4.38 0.41 17.33
CA GLN A 232 5.55 0.85 18.08
C GLN A 232 6.28 -0.30 18.80
N LEU A 233 5.56 -1.31 19.30
CA LEU A 233 6.15 -2.52 19.87
C LEU A 233 6.97 -3.28 18.82
N CYS A 234 6.42 -3.46 17.61
CA CYS A 234 7.10 -4.13 16.50
C CYS A 234 8.37 -3.36 16.07
N ILE A 235 8.29 -2.03 15.93
CA ILE A 235 9.44 -1.18 15.59
C ILE A 235 10.57 -1.32 16.63
N ASN A 236 10.21 -1.33 17.91
CA ASN A 236 11.19 -1.38 19.01
C ASN A 236 11.77 -2.79 19.21
N ASN A 237 11.10 -3.83 18.74
CA ASN A 237 11.47 -5.23 18.97
C ASN A 237 11.35 -6.06 17.68
N PRO A 238 12.30 -5.92 16.72
CA PRO A 238 12.21 -6.61 15.43
C PRO A 238 12.15 -8.14 15.51
N GLU A 239 12.84 -8.75 16.49
CA GLU A 239 12.77 -10.21 16.71
C GLU A 239 11.35 -10.63 17.11
N GLN A 240 10.75 -9.93 18.05
CA GLN A 240 9.37 -10.18 18.46
C GLN A 240 8.38 -9.93 17.32
N ALA A 241 8.62 -8.94 16.47
CA ALA A 241 7.79 -8.67 15.30
C ALA A 241 7.78 -9.87 14.33
N ARG A 242 8.94 -10.47 14.05
CA ARG A 242 9.07 -11.70 13.26
C ARG A 242 8.34 -12.88 13.89
N GLU A 243 8.55 -13.11 15.20
CA GLU A 243 7.85 -14.17 15.94
C GLU A 243 6.33 -14.00 15.88
N ILE A 244 5.83 -12.77 16.02
CA ILE A 244 4.40 -12.44 15.92
C ILE A 244 3.89 -12.73 14.49
N TYR A 245 4.60 -12.29 13.45
CA TYR A 245 4.21 -12.49 12.06
C TYR A 245 4.11 -13.98 11.73
N TYR A 246 5.19 -14.74 11.95
CA TYR A 246 5.19 -16.18 11.67
C TYR A 246 4.22 -16.96 12.57
N GLY A 247 4.10 -16.57 13.83
CA GLY A 247 3.13 -17.20 14.74
C GLY A 247 1.68 -16.95 14.37
N TYR A 248 1.37 -15.85 13.69
CA TYR A 248 0.03 -15.53 13.22
C TYR A 248 -0.26 -16.15 11.86
N THR A 249 0.66 -16.04 10.91
CA THR A 249 0.47 -16.54 9.53
C THR A 249 0.66 -18.04 9.41
N GLY A 250 1.51 -18.62 10.25
CA GLY A 250 1.94 -20.01 10.13
C GLY A 250 2.95 -20.27 9.01
N GLU A 251 3.50 -19.20 8.40
CA GLU A 251 4.54 -19.31 7.41
C GLU A 251 5.87 -19.80 8.01
N GLU A 252 6.63 -20.56 7.25
CA GLU A 252 7.98 -20.96 7.66
C GLU A 252 8.95 -19.76 7.53
N PRO A 253 9.79 -19.49 8.55
CA PRO A 253 10.76 -18.42 8.50
C PRO A 253 11.74 -18.56 7.33
N SER A 254 12.01 -17.43 6.67
CA SER A 254 12.99 -17.37 5.58
C SER A 254 13.81 -16.08 5.65
N ALA A 255 15.06 -16.11 5.15
CA ALA A 255 15.92 -14.94 5.13
C ALA A 255 15.31 -13.77 4.33
N LEU A 256 14.64 -14.08 3.22
CA LEU A 256 13.96 -13.06 2.41
C LEU A 256 12.81 -12.40 3.20
N MET A 257 11.95 -13.19 3.83
CA MET A 257 10.83 -12.63 4.60
C MET A 257 11.32 -11.87 5.84
N ASP A 258 12.40 -12.32 6.48
CA ASP A 258 13.04 -11.59 7.59
C ASP A 258 13.53 -10.20 7.13
N ASP A 259 14.14 -10.11 5.93
CA ASP A 259 14.60 -8.84 5.37
C ASP A 259 13.42 -7.94 4.96
N ILE A 260 12.35 -8.50 4.40
CA ILE A 260 11.09 -7.79 4.12
C ILE A 260 10.49 -7.22 5.41
N ILE A 261 10.35 -8.04 6.47
CA ILE A 261 9.85 -7.57 7.76
C ILE A 261 10.73 -6.46 8.33
N ASN A 262 12.05 -6.63 8.30
CA ASN A 262 12.98 -5.63 8.82
C ASN A 262 12.92 -4.30 8.06
N ASP A 263 12.66 -4.32 6.74
CA ASP A 263 12.46 -3.11 5.96
C ASP A 263 11.07 -2.48 6.26
N THR A 264 10.02 -3.29 6.29
CA THR A 264 8.65 -2.88 6.65
C THR A 264 8.60 -2.15 8.00
N LEU A 265 9.32 -2.65 9.01
CA LEU A 265 9.36 -2.00 10.34
C LEU A 265 9.88 -0.56 10.31
N LYS A 266 10.77 -0.21 9.37
CA LYS A 266 11.28 1.16 9.18
C LYS A 266 10.25 2.08 8.52
N ARG A 267 9.21 1.50 7.92
CA ARG A 267 8.18 2.18 7.12
C ARG A 267 6.86 2.33 7.85
N LEU A 268 6.70 1.66 9.00
CA LEU A 268 5.54 1.84 9.85
C LEU A 268 5.50 3.26 10.43
N ILE A 269 4.31 3.85 10.39
CA ILE A 269 4.05 5.18 10.95
C ILE A 269 3.29 5.05 12.25
N THR A 270 3.90 5.56 13.33
CA THR A 270 3.32 5.63 14.66
C THR A 270 3.48 7.03 15.24
N PRO A 271 2.44 7.64 15.79
CA PRO A 271 1.05 7.17 15.89
C PRO A 271 0.32 7.19 14.54
N ILE A 272 -0.66 6.29 14.38
CA ILE A 272 -1.62 6.36 13.27
C ILE A 272 -2.44 7.63 13.45
N LYS A 273 -2.36 8.53 12.49
CA LYS A 273 -3.06 9.83 12.55
C LYS A 273 -3.27 10.41 11.14
N PRO A 274 -4.30 11.25 10.96
CA PRO A 274 -4.47 12.00 9.73
C PRO A 274 -3.25 12.86 9.39
N ASP A 275 -2.84 12.83 8.12
CA ASP A 275 -1.79 13.68 7.55
C ASP A 275 -2.28 14.23 6.21
N ASN A 276 -3.21 15.20 6.28
CA ASN A 276 -3.86 15.77 5.10
C ASN A 276 -2.88 16.48 4.16
N ALA A 277 -1.78 17.04 4.68
CA ALA A 277 -0.80 17.73 3.83
C ALA A 277 -0.09 16.76 2.88
N ARG A 278 0.13 15.52 3.29
CA ARG A 278 0.81 14.49 2.51
C ARG A 278 0.04 14.15 1.22
N TRP A 279 -1.29 14.06 1.31
CA TRP A 279 -2.11 13.58 0.22
C TRP A 279 -2.65 14.67 -0.71
N LEU A 280 -2.50 15.94 -0.34
CA LEU A 280 -2.99 17.04 -1.17
C LEU A 280 -2.32 17.06 -2.56
N ALA A 281 -1.00 16.89 -2.61
CA ALA A 281 -0.25 16.83 -3.86
C ALA A 281 -0.63 15.61 -4.72
N LEU A 282 -0.93 14.47 -4.09
CA LEU A 282 -1.41 13.26 -4.77
C LEU A 282 -2.78 13.51 -5.41
N ARG A 283 -3.73 14.08 -4.66
CA ARG A 283 -5.05 14.48 -5.18
C ARG A 283 -4.92 15.38 -6.41
N ASP A 284 -4.04 16.39 -6.33
CA ASP A 284 -3.84 17.34 -7.42
C ASP A 284 -3.22 16.66 -8.66
N MET A 285 -2.30 15.73 -8.47
CA MET A 285 -1.75 14.92 -9.57
C MET A 285 -2.84 14.05 -10.21
N LEU A 286 -3.65 13.35 -9.42
CA LEU A 286 -4.73 12.51 -9.95
C LEU A 286 -5.77 13.31 -10.72
N THR A 287 -6.07 14.53 -10.27
CA THR A 287 -6.96 15.46 -11.00
C THR A 287 -6.33 15.90 -12.33
N THR A 288 -5.04 16.20 -12.35
CA THR A 288 -4.30 16.57 -13.57
C THR A 288 -4.27 15.43 -14.59
N LEU A 289 -4.17 14.18 -14.10
CA LEU A 289 -4.17 12.99 -14.94
C LEU A 289 -5.58 12.53 -15.36
N ASP A 290 -6.62 13.24 -14.93
CA ASP A 290 -8.02 12.85 -15.17
C ASP A 290 -8.33 11.42 -14.68
N ILE A 291 -7.90 11.13 -13.43
CA ILE A 291 -8.14 9.85 -12.75
C ILE A 291 -9.19 10.02 -11.66
N ALA A 292 -9.06 11.04 -10.82
CA ALA A 292 -9.98 11.32 -9.75
C ALA A 292 -10.20 12.83 -9.61
N ALA A 293 -11.43 13.24 -9.28
CA ALA A 293 -11.80 14.64 -9.08
C ALA A 293 -12.46 14.78 -7.69
N VAL A 294 -11.65 15.02 -6.67
CA VAL A 294 -12.11 15.30 -5.30
C VAL A 294 -11.96 16.79 -5.01
N SER A 295 -13.08 17.48 -4.81
CA SER A 295 -13.10 18.92 -4.52
C SER A 295 -12.44 19.24 -3.15
N ASP A 296 -12.02 20.50 -2.95
CA ASP A 296 -11.45 20.93 -1.67
C ASP A 296 -12.37 20.65 -0.48
N LYS A 297 -13.69 20.81 -0.67
CA LYS A 297 -14.67 20.52 0.37
C LYS A 297 -14.74 19.01 0.70
N GLN A 298 -14.73 18.15 -0.30
CA GLN A 298 -14.73 16.71 -0.12
C GLN A 298 -13.44 16.25 0.52
N TYR A 299 -12.29 16.76 0.04
CA TYR A 299 -10.97 16.48 0.62
C TYR A 299 -10.90 16.86 2.10
N ALA A 300 -11.36 18.08 2.46
CA ALA A 300 -11.37 18.51 3.85
C ALA A 300 -12.27 17.64 4.73
N LYS A 301 -13.38 17.14 4.18
CA LYS A 301 -14.33 16.26 4.89
C LYS A 301 -13.74 14.88 5.21
N LEU A 302 -12.87 14.34 4.36
CA LEU A 302 -12.21 13.04 4.61
C LEU A 302 -11.50 12.99 5.97
N TRP A 303 -11.00 14.14 6.46
CA TRP A 303 -10.14 14.25 7.64
C TRP A 303 -10.87 14.77 8.89
N GLN A 304 -12.14 15.11 8.78
CA GLN A 304 -12.96 15.58 9.90
C GLN A 304 -13.48 14.40 10.70
#